data_a435d250d8d7a30ea1fc450b2dc878bc
#
_entry.id   a435d250d8d7a30ea1fc450b2dc878bc
#
_cell.length_a   1.000
_cell.length_b   1.000
_cell.length_c   1.000
_cell.angle_alpha   90.00
_cell.angle_beta   90.00
_cell.angle_gamma   90.00
#
_symmetry.space_group_name_H-M   'P 1'
#
loop_
_entity.id
_entity.type
_entity.pdbx_description
1 polymer ?
#
loop_
_entity_poly.entity_id
_entity_poly.type
_entity_poly.pdbx_seq_one_letter_code
_entity_poly.pdbx_strand_id
1 'polypeptide(L)'
;MSLTVVFSTKKIDPDFVDIVKSTSGVHNIEVLPYENPGKYSLTEVYNMGIKKAKNDIIVFCHDDIKFDTRNWGRKVLNHFKKHSEFGIIGVAGSRYMPESGKWWEDFSKMHGAVYHEHEGNRWLSRYSKDIGNYLDEVVLVDGLFFGVHKGRISHQFNEEVSGFHFYDVDFSFSNHLAGVKVGVCTNIKITHLSIGQTNKEWEINRVIFAEKYKDSLPIKINRLLRKKEKLNILIGCLNFNDYTGSELHVYELAKGLKKLGHDVSICSNVGGDIQRKINSLGVKTFSLNEPPGFKLGDGKTKISTPDGVKVPEKGQLYQTQPVKFDLLHLHHKPITEHLLKYYPQTTTVCTIHSEVIDLEHPVIDDRIKKYICIRPEIQKFITEDFGIDVGRTTVIYNPFDGNRFKPYLKPKTEKERVLFVGTIDYLRQEAIEDLINKTKESNQELWIVGKKREDFLDDLNLPHIKYFEPTWDVESYIKQCHYTAGILLGRTTIEGWLCGRDGWIYDVDTSGNINSITLNKVPSDVTKFHSKNIIDKILTTYEEIL
;
A
#
# COMPACT_ATOMS: atom_id res chain seq x y z
N MET A 1 -34.16 8.55 -15.78
CA MET A 1 -33.28 7.45 -16.25
C MET A 1 -34.01 6.15 -15.99
N SER A 2 -34.00 5.23 -16.92
CA SER A 2 -34.52 3.87 -16.79
C SER A 2 -33.39 2.86 -17.02
N LEU A 3 -33.63 1.60 -16.74
CA LEU A 3 -32.66 0.52 -16.96
C LEU A 3 -33.36 -0.71 -17.54
N THR A 4 -32.56 -1.59 -18.17
CA THR A 4 -33.00 -2.88 -18.67
C THR A 4 -32.40 -3.95 -17.76
N VAL A 5 -33.16 -4.98 -17.42
CA VAL A 5 -32.66 -6.18 -16.72
C VAL A 5 -32.67 -7.34 -17.70
N VAL A 6 -31.55 -8.06 -17.77
CA VAL A 6 -31.37 -9.24 -18.61
C VAL A 6 -30.99 -10.42 -17.73
N PHE A 7 -31.69 -11.53 -17.88
CA PHE A 7 -31.31 -12.79 -17.24
C PHE A 7 -31.67 -13.99 -18.13
N SER A 8 -30.90 -15.07 -17.96
CA SER A 8 -31.14 -16.36 -18.58
C SER A 8 -31.81 -17.28 -17.55
N THR A 9 -32.80 -18.04 -17.96
CA THR A 9 -33.52 -19.01 -17.11
C THR A 9 -33.93 -20.23 -17.89
N LYS A 10 -34.04 -21.38 -17.24
CA LYS A 10 -34.54 -22.62 -17.90
C LYS A 10 -36.00 -22.49 -18.33
N LYS A 11 -36.80 -21.78 -17.51
CA LYS A 11 -38.22 -21.49 -17.76
C LYS A 11 -38.55 -20.15 -17.16
N ILE A 12 -39.20 -19.28 -17.93
CA ILE A 12 -39.58 -17.97 -17.45
C ILE A 12 -40.59 -18.10 -16.30
N ASP A 13 -40.19 -17.57 -15.12
CA ASP A 13 -41.03 -17.44 -13.95
C ASP A 13 -41.61 -16.01 -13.90
N PRO A 14 -42.93 -15.84 -14.06
CA PRO A 14 -43.57 -14.54 -13.95
C PRO A 14 -43.39 -13.86 -12.60
N ASP A 15 -43.36 -14.65 -11.51
CA ASP A 15 -43.18 -14.12 -10.14
C ASP A 15 -41.78 -13.49 -9.98
N PHE A 16 -40.75 -14.12 -10.52
CA PHE A 16 -39.42 -13.50 -10.51
C PHE A 16 -39.37 -12.20 -11.33
N VAL A 17 -40.01 -12.16 -12.49
CA VAL A 17 -40.15 -10.91 -13.30
C VAL A 17 -40.82 -9.81 -12.48
N ASP A 18 -41.88 -10.14 -11.75
CA ASP A 18 -42.63 -9.16 -10.92
C ASP A 18 -41.83 -8.72 -9.69
N ILE A 19 -41.03 -9.63 -9.07
CA ILE A 19 -40.06 -9.30 -8.01
C ILE A 19 -39.02 -8.30 -8.53
N VAL A 20 -38.42 -8.55 -9.70
CA VAL A 20 -37.46 -7.62 -10.33
C VAL A 20 -38.07 -6.23 -10.50
N LYS A 21 -39.29 -6.15 -11.04
CA LYS A 21 -39.98 -4.86 -11.26
C LYS A 21 -40.33 -4.16 -9.94
N SER A 22 -40.96 -4.84 -9.01
CA SER A 22 -41.51 -4.26 -7.77
C SER A 22 -40.41 -3.82 -6.79
N THR A 23 -39.25 -4.54 -6.76
CA THR A 23 -38.16 -4.23 -5.84
C THR A 23 -37.17 -3.21 -6.40
N SER A 24 -37.13 -3.00 -7.73
CA SER A 24 -36.16 -2.11 -8.38
C SER A 24 -36.30 -0.63 -7.97
N GLY A 25 -37.53 -0.18 -7.69
CA GLY A 25 -37.84 1.22 -7.45
C GLY A 25 -37.77 2.11 -8.71
N VAL A 26 -37.71 1.51 -9.92
CA VAL A 26 -37.68 2.22 -11.21
C VAL A 26 -39.00 2.06 -11.92
N HIS A 27 -39.66 3.17 -12.27
CA HIS A 27 -41.05 3.16 -12.80
C HIS A 27 -41.19 2.47 -14.16
N ASN A 28 -40.24 2.68 -15.07
CA ASN A 28 -40.26 2.15 -16.43
C ASN A 28 -39.10 1.20 -16.67
N ILE A 29 -38.96 0.20 -15.79
CA ILE A 29 -37.93 -0.83 -15.93
C ILE A 29 -38.31 -1.77 -17.10
N GLU A 30 -37.36 -2.01 -18.00
CA GLU A 30 -37.48 -3.05 -19.01
C GLU A 30 -36.89 -4.37 -18.45
N VAL A 31 -37.62 -5.45 -18.60
CA VAL A 31 -37.14 -6.79 -18.20
C VAL A 31 -37.12 -7.69 -19.41
N LEU A 32 -35.98 -8.25 -19.74
CA LEU A 32 -35.75 -9.17 -20.87
C LEU A 32 -35.32 -10.54 -20.32
N PRO A 33 -36.28 -11.39 -19.94
CA PRO A 33 -35.98 -12.76 -19.59
C PRO A 33 -35.72 -13.58 -20.86
N TYR A 34 -34.70 -14.41 -20.85
CA TYR A 34 -34.41 -15.34 -21.93
C TYR A 34 -34.61 -16.76 -21.45
N GLU A 35 -35.61 -17.45 -22.00
CA GLU A 35 -35.80 -18.88 -21.78
C GLU A 35 -34.72 -19.65 -22.54
N ASN A 36 -33.86 -20.28 -21.78
CA ASN A 36 -32.68 -20.99 -22.29
C ASN A 36 -32.51 -22.35 -21.60
N PRO A 37 -33.13 -23.39 -22.13
CA PRO A 37 -32.99 -24.75 -21.60
C PRO A 37 -31.64 -25.40 -21.94
N GLY A 38 -30.58 -24.61 -22.14
CA GLY A 38 -29.24 -25.05 -22.50
C GLY A 38 -28.90 -24.94 -23.99
N LYS A 39 -29.69 -24.17 -24.75
CA LYS A 39 -29.48 -23.97 -26.19
C LYS A 39 -28.35 -23.00 -26.50
N TYR A 40 -28.16 -21.98 -25.66
CA TYR A 40 -27.18 -20.90 -25.83
C TYR A 40 -26.28 -20.80 -24.60
N SER A 41 -25.04 -20.37 -24.80
CA SER A 41 -24.17 -19.94 -23.71
C SER A 41 -24.71 -18.66 -23.05
N LEU A 42 -24.25 -18.34 -21.83
CA LEU A 42 -24.62 -17.06 -21.20
C LEU A 42 -24.07 -15.86 -21.97
N THR A 43 -22.92 -15.98 -22.61
CA THR A 43 -22.35 -14.93 -23.46
C THR A 43 -23.24 -14.57 -24.63
N GLU A 44 -23.78 -15.58 -25.33
CA GLU A 44 -24.73 -15.38 -26.42
C GLU A 44 -26.02 -14.71 -25.93
N VAL A 45 -26.61 -15.22 -24.82
CA VAL A 45 -27.82 -14.65 -24.23
C VAL A 45 -27.63 -13.19 -23.83
N TYR A 46 -26.50 -12.89 -23.18
CA TYR A 46 -26.26 -11.52 -22.72
C TYR A 46 -25.93 -10.55 -23.85
N ASN A 47 -25.26 -11.00 -24.92
CA ASN A 47 -25.10 -10.20 -26.15
C ASN A 47 -26.44 -9.94 -26.85
N MET A 48 -27.35 -10.92 -26.92
CA MET A 48 -28.71 -10.70 -27.38
C MET A 48 -29.43 -9.66 -26.51
N GLY A 49 -29.23 -9.72 -25.19
CA GLY A 49 -29.74 -8.74 -24.24
C GLY A 49 -29.21 -7.33 -24.51
N ILE A 50 -27.89 -7.16 -24.70
CA ILE A 50 -27.28 -5.86 -25.05
C ILE A 50 -27.89 -5.27 -26.32
N LYS A 51 -28.06 -6.11 -27.35
CA LYS A 51 -28.59 -5.70 -28.66
C LYS A 51 -30.05 -5.28 -28.55
N LYS A 52 -30.87 -5.95 -27.72
CA LYS A 52 -32.32 -5.72 -27.59
C LYS A 52 -32.66 -4.65 -26.57
N ALA A 53 -31.78 -4.37 -25.60
CA ALA A 53 -32.01 -3.39 -24.54
C ALA A 53 -32.27 -1.98 -25.10
N LYS A 54 -33.36 -1.34 -24.64
CA LYS A 54 -33.74 0.02 -24.99
C LYS A 54 -33.01 1.09 -24.18
N ASN A 55 -32.48 0.70 -23.01
CA ASN A 55 -31.83 1.63 -22.09
C ASN A 55 -30.32 1.51 -22.18
N ASP A 56 -29.59 2.60 -21.87
CA ASP A 56 -28.13 2.62 -21.82
C ASP A 56 -27.57 1.85 -20.64
N ILE A 57 -28.32 1.73 -19.54
CA ILE A 57 -27.92 0.97 -18.36
C ILE A 57 -28.63 -0.37 -18.39
N ILE A 58 -27.83 -1.44 -18.41
CA ILE A 58 -28.29 -2.83 -18.44
C ILE A 58 -27.79 -3.50 -17.17
N VAL A 59 -28.67 -4.21 -16.49
CA VAL A 59 -28.32 -5.07 -15.36
C VAL A 59 -28.41 -6.51 -15.79
N PHE A 60 -27.33 -7.25 -15.62
CA PHE A 60 -27.28 -8.71 -15.77
C PHE A 60 -27.34 -9.35 -14.40
N CYS A 61 -28.15 -10.38 -14.25
CA CYS A 61 -28.25 -11.10 -12.99
C CYS A 61 -28.63 -12.58 -13.21
N HIS A 62 -28.36 -13.41 -12.22
CA HIS A 62 -28.89 -14.77 -12.17
C HIS A 62 -30.40 -14.78 -11.90
N ASP A 63 -31.05 -15.89 -12.22
CA ASP A 63 -32.48 -16.12 -11.92
C ASP A 63 -32.71 -16.75 -10.52
N ASP A 64 -31.66 -17.18 -9.85
CA ASP A 64 -31.66 -17.76 -8.50
C ASP A 64 -31.18 -16.75 -7.43
N ILE A 65 -31.66 -15.52 -7.48
CA ILE A 65 -31.32 -14.47 -6.52
C ILE A 65 -32.55 -13.88 -5.81
N LYS A 66 -32.31 -13.37 -4.59
CA LYS A 66 -33.24 -12.49 -3.88
C LYS A 66 -32.66 -11.07 -3.71
N PHE A 67 -33.49 -10.07 -3.94
CA PHE A 67 -33.08 -8.67 -3.75
C PHE A 67 -33.35 -8.22 -2.29
N ASP A 68 -32.33 -8.25 -1.44
CA ASP A 68 -32.43 -7.80 -0.04
C ASP A 68 -32.52 -6.27 0.07
N THR A 69 -32.04 -5.56 -0.92
CA THR A 69 -32.10 -4.10 -0.97
C THR A 69 -33.27 -3.64 -1.80
N ARG A 70 -34.26 -2.97 -1.16
CA ARG A 70 -35.31 -2.26 -1.88
C ARG A 70 -34.72 -1.08 -2.66
N ASN A 71 -35.36 -0.75 -3.80
CA ASN A 71 -34.90 0.32 -4.71
C ASN A 71 -33.47 0.12 -5.26
N TRP A 72 -33.04 -1.13 -5.39
CA TRP A 72 -31.72 -1.48 -5.91
C TRP A 72 -31.47 -0.88 -7.31
N GLY A 73 -32.46 -0.84 -8.19
CA GLY A 73 -32.35 -0.26 -9.53
C GLY A 73 -32.08 1.25 -9.48
N ARG A 74 -32.73 2.00 -8.57
CA ARG A 74 -32.39 3.42 -8.34
C ARG A 74 -30.96 3.60 -7.85
N LYS A 75 -30.46 2.68 -7.02
CA LYS A 75 -29.06 2.73 -6.55
C LYS A 75 -28.09 2.50 -7.69
N VAL A 76 -28.34 1.52 -8.58
CA VAL A 76 -27.56 1.31 -9.80
C VAL A 76 -27.51 2.58 -10.66
N LEU A 77 -28.68 3.17 -10.97
CA LEU A 77 -28.77 4.42 -11.74
C LEU A 77 -27.99 5.56 -11.08
N ASN A 78 -28.07 5.68 -9.75
CA ASN A 78 -27.35 6.70 -9.00
C ASN A 78 -25.84 6.51 -9.04
N HIS A 79 -25.35 5.25 -8.98
CA HIS A 79 -23.93 4.97 -9.12
C HIS A 79 -23.40 5.42 -10.50
N PHE A 80 -24.05 5.02 -11.59
CA PHE A 80 -23.65 5.45 -12.93
C PHE A 80 -23.77 6.95 -13.18
N LYS A 81 -24.73 7.61 -12.52
CA LYS A 81 -24.87 9.06 -12.58
C LYS A 81 -23.77 9.81 -11.82
N LYS A 82 -23.42 9.34 -10.60
CA LYS A 82 -22.43 9.98 -9.74
C LYS A 82 -21.00 9.67 -10.16
N HIS A 83 -20.78 8.52 -10.78
CA HIS A 83 -19.49 7.96 -11.14
C HIS A 83 -19.47 7.66 -12.63
N SER A 84 -19.46 8.74 -13.43
CA SER A 84 -19.54 8.66 -14.90
C SER A 84 -18.32 7.99 -15.54
N GLU A 85 -17.26 7.82 -14.80
CA GLU A 85 -16.03 7.14 -15.20
C GLU A 85 -16.14 5.61 -15.22
N PHE A 86 -17.14 5.01 -14.52
CA PHE A 86 -17.33 3.57 -14.52
C PHE A 86 -18.22 3.09 -15.67
N GLY A 87 -17.78 2.01 -16.31
CA GLY A 87 -18.56 1.30 -17.34
C GLY A 87 -19.28 0.07 -16.81
N ILE A 88 -18.75 -0.58 -15.77
CA ILE A 88 -19.28 -1.82 -15.16
C ILE A 88 -19.30 -1.66 -13.65
N ILE A 89 -20.39 -2.06 -12.99
CA ILE A 89 -20.53 -1.99 -11.52
C ILE A 89 -21.24 -3.25 -11.02
N GLY A 90 -20.55 -4.09 -10.22
CA GLY A 90 -21.10 -5.30 -9.60
C GLY A 90 -21.31 -5.14 -8.09
N VAL A 91 -21.67 -6.25 -7.44
CA VAL A 91 -21.82 -6.37 -5.97
C VAL A 91 -20.71 -7.19 -5.32
N ALA A 92 -19.96 -7.95 -6.11
CA ALA A 92 -18.78 -8.70 -5.71
C ALA A 92 -17.75 -8.71 -6.84
N GLY A 93 -16.47 -8.87 -6.51
CA GLY A 93 -15.38 -8.93 -7.47
C GLY A 93 -14.02 -8.91 -6.79
N SER A 94 -12.95 -8.68 -7.55
CA SER A 94 -11.60 -8.64 -7.01
C SER A 94 -10.76 -7.50 -7.61
N ARG A 95 -9.88 -6.95 -6.78
CA ARG A 95 -8.83 -6.01 -7.20
C ARG A 95 -7.58 -6.71 -7.74
N TYR A 96 -7.58 -8.02 -7.72
CA TYR A 96 -6.46 -8.85 -8.12
C TYR A 96 -6.94 -10.01 -8.98
N MET A 97 -6.26 -10.25 -10.09
CA MET A 97 -6.39 -11.45 -10.88
C MET A 97 -5.01 -12.13 -10.92
N PRO A 98 -4.85 -13.31 -10.28
CA PRO A 98 -3.62 -14.06 -10.30
C PRO A 98 -3.37 -14.76 -11.64
N GLU A 99 -2.16 -15.26 -11.85
CA GLU A 99 -1.80 -16.06 -13.02
C GLU A 99 -2.67 -17.34 -13.15
N SER A 100 -3.13 -17.87 -12.01
CA SER A 100 -4.01 -19.04 -11.97
C SER A 100 -5.39 -18.81 -12.58
N GLY A 101 -5.85 -17.57 -12.74
CA GLY A 101 -7.20 -17.22 -13.15
C GLY A 101 -8.27 -17.41 -12.07
N LYS A 102 -7.89 -17.74 -10.82
CA LYS A 102 -8.82 -17.88 -9.67
C LYS A 102 -8.91 -16.59 -8.89
N TRP A 103 -9.80 -15.68 -9.25
CA TRP A 103 -9.88 -14.33 -8.68
C TRP A 103 -10.14 -14.30 -7.16
N TRP A 104 -10.62 -15.38 -6.55
CA TRP A 104 -10.81 -15.54 -5.10
C TRP A 104 -9.63 -16.22 -4.37
N GLU A 105 -8.51 -16.48 -5.08
CA GLU A 105 -7.31 -17.10 -4.50
C GLU A 105 -6.70 -16.25 -3.37
N ASP A 106 -6.73 -14.92 -3.51
CA ASP A 106 -6.38 -14.00 -2.44
C ASP A 106 -7.64 -13.31 -1.90
N PHE A 107 -8.17 -13.85 -0.81
CA PHE A 107 -9.37 -13.34 -0.14
C PHE A 107 -9.23 -11.86 0.28
N SER A 108 -8.01 -11.41 0.62
CA SER A 108 -7.74 -10.03 1.01
C SER A 108 -7.94 -9.02 -0.13
N LYS A 109 -8.01 -9.47 -1.36
CA LYS A 109 -8.20 -8.65 -2.57
C LYS A 109 -9.63 -8.69 -3.10
N MET A 110 -10.44 -9.61 -2.58
CA MET A 110 -11.86 -9.65 -2.89
C MET A 110 -12.58 -8.42 -2.34
N HIS A 111 -13.62 -8.01 -3.03
CA HIS A 111 -14.42 -6.83 -2.65
C HIS A 111 -15.91 -7.08 -2.80
N GLY A 112 -16.72 -6.47 -1.93
CA GLY A 112 -18.16 -6.61 -1.94
C GLY A 112 -18.71 -7.49 -0.81
N ALA A 113 -19.99 -7.85 -0.93
CA ALA A 113 -20.68 -8.72 0.03
C ALA A 113 -21.89 -9.39 -0.63
N VAL A 114 -22.02 -10.70 -0.45
CA VAL A 114 -23.12 -11.51 -0.98
C VAL A 114 -23.66 -12.40 0.14
N TYR A 115 -24.99 -12.39 0.30
CA TYR A 115 -25.67 -13.40 1.11
C TYR A 115 -25.80 -14.69 0.30
N HIS A 116 -25.66 -15.82 0.96
CA HIS A 116 -25.95 -17.13 0.39
C HIS A 116 -27.06 -17.78 1.22
N GLU A 117 -27.93 -18.53 0.56
CA GLU A 117 -28.97 -19.32 1.20
C GLU A 117 -29.01 -20.72 0.56
N HIS A 118 -28.75 -21.74 1.35
CA HIS A 118 -28.75 -23.13 0.89
C HIS A 118 -29.21 -24.05 2.00
N GLU A 119 -30.11 -25.00 1.70
CA GLU A 119 -30.68 -25.97 2.65
C GLU A 119 -31.20 -25.34 3.95
N GLY A 120 -31.87 -24.18 3.84
CA GLY A 120 -32.42 -23.45 4.99
C GLY A 120 -31.41 -22.64 5.80
N ASN A 121 -30.12 -22.73 5.48
CA ASN A 121 -29.08 -21.91 6.12
C ASN A 121 -28.79 -20.66 5.30
N ARG A 122 -28.68 -19.52 5.98
CA ARG A 122 -28.31 -18.25 5.35
C ARG A 122 -27.08 -17.66 6.03
N TRP A 123 -26.08 -17.27 5.23
CA TRP A 123 -24.85 -16.63 5.74
C TRP A 123 -24.41 -15.49 4.83
N LEU A 124 -23.54 -14.62 5.34
CA LEU A 124 -22.97 -13.50 4.63
C LEU A 124 -21.50 -13.76 4.32
N SER A 125 -21.15 -13.83 3.04
CA SER A 125 -19.78 -13.72 2.56
C SER A 125 -19.43 -12.26 2.40
N ARG A 126 -18.67 -11.72 3.34
CA ARG A 126 -18.24 -10.32 3.34
C ARG A 126 -16.76 -10.24 3.03
N TYR A 127 -16.41 -9.63 1.91
CA TYR A 127 -15.05 -9.46 1.42
C TYR A 127 -14.49 -8.08 1.71
N SER A 128 -15.35 -7.08 1.97
CA SER A 128 -14.95 -5.71 2.31
C SER A 128 -15.81 -5.15 3.42
N LYS A 129 -15.29 -4.09 4.11
CA LYS A 129 -16.10 -3.32 5.07
C LYS A 129 -17.27 -2.66 4.34
N ASP A 130 -18.48 -2.76 4.92
CA ASP A 130 -19.65 -2.02 4.43
C ASP A 130 -19.56 -0.56 4.91
N ILE A 131 -19.30 0.34 3.99
CA ILE A 131 -19.20 1.78 4.23
C ILE A 131 -20.29 2.57 3.50
N GLY A 132 -21.45 1.96 3.27
CA GLY A 132 -22.63 2.60 2.72
C GLY A 132 -22.58 2.80 1.20
N ASN A 133 -22.60 4.04 0.72
CA ASN A 133 -22.64 4.35 -0.71
C ASN A 133 -21.30 4.21 -1.44
N TYR A 134 -20.41 3.43 -0.91
CA TYR A 134 -19.07 3.26 -1.45
C TYR A 134 -19.05 2.44 -2.74
N LEU A 135 -18.28 2.90 -3.71
CA LEU A 135 -18.00 2.22 -4.97
C LEU A 135 -16.48 2.12 -5.13
N ASP A 136 -15.95 0.91 -5.13
CA ASP A 136 -14.52 0.65 -5.30
C ASP A 136 -14.18 0.13 -6.70
N GLU A 137 -13.01 0.52 -7.21
CA GLU A 137 -12.46 0.02 -8.47
C GLU A 137 -11.88 -1.38 -8.27
N VAL A 138 -12.20 -2.28 -9.20
CA VAL A 138 -11.78 -3.68 -9.23
C VAL A 138 -11.33 -4.06 -10.64
N VAL A 139 -10.61 -5.17 -10.80
CA VAL A 139 -10.20 -5.66 -12.13
C VAL A 139 -11.30 -6.47 -12.81
N LEU A 140 -12.22 -7.01 -12.01
CA LEU A 140 -13.35 -7.82 -12.50
C LEU A 140 -14.50 -7.83 -11.49
N VAL A 141 -15.68 -8.20 -11.95
CA VAL A 141 -16.87 -8.47 -11.12
C VAL A 141 -17.35 -9.90 -11.28
N ASP A 142 -18.03 -10.39 -10.24
CA ASP A 142 -18.76 -11.67 -10.22
C ASP A 142 -20.09 -11.52 -10.97
N GLY A 143 -20.48 -12.55 -11.69
CA GLY A 143 -21.63 -12.59 -12.57
C GLY A 143 -23.00 -12.62 -11.91
N LEU A 144 -23.05 -12.81 -10.60
CA LEU A 144 -24.30 -12.90 -9.84
C LEU A 144 -25.25 -11.72 -10.08
N PHE A 145 -24.68 -10.50 -10.03
CA PHE A 145 -25.40 -9.26 -10.28
C PHE A 145 -24.43 -8.14 -10.62
N PHE A 146 -24.54 -7.57 -11.81
CA PHE A 146 -23.77 -6.40 -12.20
C PHE A 146 -24.50 -5.53 -13.22
N GLY A 147 -24.29 -4.23 -13.16
CA GLY A 147 -24.78 -3.23 -14.11
C GLY A 147 -23.70 -2.83 -15.10
N VAL A 148 -24.12 -2.51 -16.31
CA VAL A 148 -23.26 -2.09 -17.43
C VAL A 148 -23.83 -0.83 -18.04
N HIS A 149 -22.97 0.16 -18.33
CA HIS A 149 -23.36 1.30 -19.17
C HIS A 149 -22.94 1.03 -20.62
N LYS A 150 -23.91 0.75 -21.49
CA LYS A 150 -23.73 0.31 -22.88
C LYS A 150 -22.77 1.20 -23.71
N GLY A 151 -22.83 2.51 -23.51
CA GLY A 151 -21.96 3.46 -24.21
C GLY A 151 -20.56 3.65 -23.57
N ARG A 152 -20.20 2.89 -22.53
CA ARG A 152 -18.91 3.02 -21.83
C ARG A 152 -18.09 1.74 -21.83
N ILE A 153 -18.64 0.62 -22.30
CA ILE A 153 -17.90 -0.63 -22.48
C ILE A 153 -17.19 -0.61 -23.83
N SER A 154 -16.02 -1.25 -23.89
CA SER A 154 -15.19 -1.42 -25.09
C SER A 154 -15.43 -2.77 -25.77
N HIS A 155 -15.79 -3.79 -24.99
CA HIS A 155 -15.99 -5.15 -25.46
C HIS A 155 -17.37 -5.68 -25.05
N GLN A 156 -17.99 -6.47 -25.92
CA GLN A 156 -19.15 -7.31 -25.59
C GLN A 156 -18.69 -8.65 -24.99
N PHE A 157 -19.63 -9.51 -24.58
CA PHE A 157 -19.30 -10.84 -24.09
C PHE A 157 -18.64 -11.66 -25.20
N ASN A 158 -17.57 -12.37 -24.86
CA ASN A 158 -16.86 -13.23 -25.80
C ASN A 158 -17.60 -14.55 -25.96
N GLU A 159 -18.20 -14.78 -27.13
CA GLU A 159 -19.01 -15.97 -27.41
C GLU A 159 -18.17 -17.27 -27.55
N GLU A 160 -16.83 -17.15 -27.58
CA GLU A 160 -15.95 -18.31 -27.49
C GLU A 160 -15.91 -18.92 -26.08
N VAL A 161 -16.31 -18.15 -25.05
CA VAL A 161 -16.48 -18.65 -23.68
C VAL A 161 -17.81 -19.39 -23.62
N SER A 162 -17.72 -20.72 -23.67
CA SER A 162 -18.88 -21.60 -23.70
C SER A 162 -19.53 -21.78 -22.33
N GLY A 163 -20.81 -22.17 -22.32
CA GLY A 163 -21.55 -22.57 -21.13
C GLY A 163 -21.89 -21.42 -20.19
N PHE A 164 -21.70 -21.66 -18.88
CA PHE A 164 -22.23 -20.81 -17.81
C PHE A 164 -21.14 -20.27 -16.87
N HIS A 165 -19.86 -20.45 -17.21
CA HIS A 165 -18.72 -20.06 -16.36
C HIS A 165 -17.76 -19.13 -17.09
N PHE A 166 -17.10 -18.22 -16.36
CA PHE A 166 -16.12 -17.26 -16.85
C PHE A 166 -16.65 -16.18 -17.83
N TYR A 167 -17.94 -16.17 -18.16
CA TYR A 167 -18.52 -15.12 -18.99
C TYR A 167 -18.38 -13.72 -18.38
N ASP A 168 -18.56 -13.63 -17.08
CA ASP A 168 -18.46 -12.44 -16.24
C ASP A 168 -17.01 -11.99 -16.05
N VAL A 169 -16.14 -12.94 -15.75
CA VAL A 169 -14.71 -12.73 -15.55
C VAL A 169 -14.06 -12.25 -16.85
N ASP A 170 -14.25 -12.96 -17.97
CA ASP A 170 -13.68 -12.57 -19.27
C ASP A 170 -14.21 -11.21 -19.73
N PHE A 171 -15.52 -10.96 -19.60
CA PHE A 171 -16.15 -9.72 -20.00
C PHE A 171 -15.66 -8.51 -19.19
N SER A 172 -15.69 -8.61 -17.87
CA SER A 172 -15.28 -7.49 -17.02
C SER A 172 -13.78 -7.24 -17.08
N PHE A 173 -12.96 -8.30 -17.14
CA PHE A 173 -11.51 -8.22 -17.24
C PHE A 173 -11.04 -7.66 -18.59
N SER A 174 -11.61 -8.11 -19.72
CA SER A 174 -11.27 -7.57 -21.03
C SER A 174 -11.59 -6.08 -21.14
N ASN A 175 -12.73 -5.66 -20.61
CA ASN A 175 -13.09 -4.24 -20.55
C ASN A 175 -12.12 -3.45 -19.64
N HIS A 176 -11.72 -4.01 -18.49
CA HIS A 176 -10.71 -3.41 -17.63
C HIS A 176 -9.38 -3.19 -18.37
N LEU A 177 -8.88 -4.20 -19.09
CA LEU A 177 -7.66 -4.08 -19.89
C LEU A 177 -7.79 -3.04 -21.01
N ALA A 178 -8.98 -2.83 -21.54
CA ALA A 178 -9.28 -1.78 -22.52
C ALA A 178 -9.46 -0.37 -21.90
N GLY A 179 -9.20 -0.22 -20.59
CA GLY A 179 -9.28 1.07 -19.89
C GLY A 179 -10.66 1.43 -19.34
N VAL A 180 -11.64 0.54 -19.43
CA VAL A 180 -12.96 0.72 -18.82
C VAL A 180 -12.87 0.52 -17.31
N LYS A 181 -13.31 1.50 -16.52
CA LYS A 181 -13.36 1.32 -15.07
C LYS A 181 -14.47 0.34 -14.68
N VAL A 182 -14.05 -0.67 -13.91
CA VAL A 182 -14.92 -1.70 -13.34
C VAL A 182 -14.98 -1.47 -11.82
N GLY A 183 -16.16 -1.55 -11.22
CA GLY A 183 -16.33 -1.27 -9.79
C GLY A 183 -17.26 -2.24 -9.08
N VAL A 184 -17.14 -2.27 -7.74
CA VAL A 184 -18.03 -3.01 -6.83
C VAL A 184 -18.68 -2.04 -5.86
N CYS A 185 -20.01 -2.09 -5.73
CA CYS A 185 -20.75 -1.32 -4.74
C CYS A 185 -21.19 -2.19 -3.56
N THR A 186 -21.13 -1.63 -2.33
CA THR A 186 -21.46 -2.34 -1.09
C THR A 186 -22.86 -2.04 -0.55
N ASN A 187 -23.58 -1.10 -1.19
CA ASN A 187 -24.91 -0.68 -0.72
C ASN A 187 -26.08 -1.35 -1.45
N ILE A 188 -25.82 -2.33 -2.31
CA ILE A 188 -26.80 -3.23 -2.91
C ILE A 188 -26.51 -4.63 -2.37
N LYS A 189 -27.49 -5.20 -1.68
CA LYS A 189 -27.38 -6.53 -1.05
C LYS A 189 -28.26 -7.52 -1.80
N ILE A 190 -27.66 -8.63 -2.18
CA ILE A 190 -28.28 -9.73 -2.94
C ILE A 190 -28.04 -11.02 -2.17
N THR A 191 -29.05 -11.89 -2.13
CA THR A 191 -28.91 -13.28 -1.66
C THR A 191 -28.88 -14.21 -2.88
N HIS A 192 -27.85 -15.04 -2.97
CA HIS A 192 -27.71 -16.14 -3.93
C HIS A 192 -28.32 -17.41 -3.32
N LEU A 193 -29.22 -18.06 -4.06
CA LEU A 193 -29.94 -19.24 -3.58
C LEU A 193 -29.22 -20.56 -3.89
N SER A 194 -28.04 -20.47 -4.47
CA SER A 194 -27.19 -21.62 -4.76
C SER A 194 -25.77 -21.41 -4.25
N ILE A 195 -25.01 -22.51 -4.20
CA ILE A 195 -23.57 -22.48 -3.93
C ILE A 195 -22.86 -22.63 -5.27
N GLY A 196 -21.97 -21.68 -5.59
CA GLY A 196 -21.13 -21.79 -6.79
C GLY A 196 -20.31 -23.10 -6.78
N GLN A 197 -20.37 -23.81 -7.87
CA GLN A 197 -19.61 -25.07 -8.03
C GLN A 197 -18.54 -24.89 -9.10
N THR A 198 -17.32 -25.32 -8.79
CA THR A 198 -16.25 -25.48 -9.77
C THR A 198 -16.34 -26.87 -10.37
N ASN A 199 -16.89 -26.95 -11.59
CA ASN A 199 -17.00 -28.19 -12.35
C ASN A 199 -15.89 -28.29 -13.42
N LYS A 200 -15.93 -29.37 -14.24
CA LYS A 200 -14.95 -29.55 -15.31
C LYS A 200 -14.98 -28.42 -16.36
N GLU A 201 -16.14 -27.90 -16.69
CA GLU A 201 -16.32 -26.80 -17.62
C GLU A 201 -15.71 -25.49 -17.07
N TRP A 202 -15.92 -25.23 -15.78
CA TRP A 202 -15.28 -24.13 -15.09
C TRP A 202 -13.75 -24.18 -15.20
N GLU A 203 -13.15 -25.36 -14.97
CA GLU A 203 -11.69 -25.54 -15.04
C GLU A 203 -11.16 -25.36 -16.47
N ILE A 204 -11.87 -25.83 -17.48
CA ILE A 204 -11.51 -25.62 -18.89
C ILE A 204 -11.50 -24.12 -19.22
N ASN A 205 -12.58 -23.40 -18.88
CA ASN A 205 -12.67 -21.96 -19.14
C ASN A 205 -11.62 -21.17 -18.36
N ARG A 206 -11.29 -21.60 -17.13
CA ARG A 206 -10.20 -21.01 -16.34
C ARG A 206 -8.84 -21.11 -17.04
N VAL A 207 -8.50 -22.29 -17.55
CA VAL A 207 -7.23 -22.50 -18.27
C VAL A 207 -7.18 -21.67 -19.55
N ILE A 208 -8.27 -21.66 -20.32
CA ILE A 208 -8.38 -20.84 -21.55
C ILE A 208 -8.20 -19.36 -21.20
N PHE A 209 -8.86 -18.87 -20.15
CA PHE A 209 -8.71 -17.49 -19.67
C PHE A 209 -7.27 -17.17 -19.26
N ALA A 210 -6.65 -18.03 -18.44
CA ALA A 210 -5.28 -17.81 -17.97
C ALA A 210 -4.27 -17.78 -19.13
N GLU A 211 -4.42 -18.65 -20.12
CA GLU A 211 -3.55 -18.64 -21.31
C GLU A 211 -3.81 -17.42 -22.22
N LYS A 212 -5.09 -17.05 -22.42
CA LYS A 212 -5.47 -15.88 -23.23
C LYS A 212 -4.86 -14.58 -22.69
N TYR A 213 -4.80 -14.44 -21.37
CA TYR A 213 -4.35 -13.20 -20.70
C TYR A 213 -2.98 -13.34 -20.00
N LYS A 214 -2.19 -14.36 -20.30
CA LYS A 214 -0.91 -14.66 -19.63
C LYS A 214 0.06 -13.47 -19.57
N ASP A 215 0.11 -12.65 -20.63
CA ASP A 215 1.00 -11.47 -20.70
C ASP A 215 0.48 -10.29 -19.88
N SER A 216 -0.78 -10.33 -19.44
CA SER A 216 -1.43 -9.31 -18.60
C SER A 216 -1.59 -9.75 -17.14
N LEU A 217 -1.31 -11.02 -16.84
CA LEU A 217 -1.41 -11.59 -15.50
C LEU A 217 -0.03 -11.73 -14.84
N PRO A 218 0.09 -11.63 -13.52
CA PRO A 218 -0.95 -11.19 -12.60
C PRO A 218 -1.19 -9.67 -12.69
N ILE A 219 -2.44 -9.24 -12.54
CA ILE A 219 -2.79 -7.82 -12.47
C ILE A 219 -3.43 -7.47 -11.14
N LYS A 220 -3.07 -6.31 -10.60
CA LYS A 220 -3.60 -5.80 -9.33
C LYS A 220 -3.88 -4.30 -9.44
N ILE A 221 -5.10 -3.92 -9.09
CA ILE A 221 -5.40 -2.53 -8.77
C ILE A 221 -5.02 -2.30 -7.31
N ASN A 222 -4.02 -1.47 -7.09
CA ASN A 222 -3.81 -0.91 -5.77
C ASN A 222 -4.98 0.06 -5.51
N ARG A 223 -5.61 -0.06 -4.36
CA ARG A 223 -6.58 0.95 -3.93
C ARG A 223 -5.85 2.28 -3.96
N LEU A 224 -6.15 3.08 -4.98
CA LEU A 224 -5.83 4.49 -4.87
C LEU A 224 -6.70 4.98 -3.71
N LEU A 225 -6.08 5.44 -2.61
CA LEU A 225 -6.77 6.26 -1.64
C LEU A 225 -7.59 7.25 -2.47
N ARG A 226 -8.92 7.22 -2.32
CA ARG A 226 -9.76 8.17 -3.02
C ARG A 226 -9.12 9.54 -2.84
N LYS A 227 -9.01 10.30 -3.92
CA LYS A 227 -8.59 11.72 -3.94
C LYS A 227 -9.35 12.60 -2.91
N LYS A 228 -10.10 11.99 -1.99
CA LYS A 228 -11.05 12.63 -1.06
C LYS A 228 -10.86 12.35 0.43
N GLU A 229 -10.03 11.39 0.84
CA GLU A 229 -9.71 11.27 2.27
C GLU A 229 -8.27 11.68 2.49
N LYS A 230 -8.09 12.99 2.56
CA LYS A 230 -6.87 13.62 3.02
C LYS A 230 -6.65 13.19 4.47
N LEU A 231 -5.74 12.26 4.68
CA LEU A 231 -5.37 11.83 6.03
C LEU A 231 -4.58 12.93 6.72
N ASN A 232 -4.84 13.12 7.99
CA ASN A 232 -4.02 13.90 8.90
C ASN A 232 -3.08 12.95 9.66
N ILE A 233 -1.80 12.92 9.27
CA ILE A 233 -0.81 11.95 9.71
C ILE A 233 0.24 12.63 10.58
N LEU A 234 0.50 12.05 11.76
CA LEU A 234 1.64 12.42 12.58
C LEU A 234 2.74 11.36 12.43
N ILE A 235 3.90 11.77 11.95
CA ILE A 235 5.10 10.93 11.92
C ILE A 235 5.95 11.26 13.14
N GLY A 236 6.28 10.25 13.94
CA GLY A 236 7.14 10.40 15.12
C GLY A 236 8.48 9.72 14.90
N CYS A 237 9.59 10.42 15.14
CA CYS A 237 10.94 9.84 15.16
C CYS A 237 11.80 10.53 16.22
N LEU A 238 12.90 9.87 16.65
CA LEU A 238 13.72 10.39 17.74
C LEU A 238 14.42 11.69 17.33
N ASN A 239 15.14 11.67 16.23
CA ASN A 239 15.87 12.81 15.70
C ASN A 239 15.42 13.13 14.27
N PHE A 240 15.38 14.40 13.93
CA PHE A 240 15.15 14.92 12.59
C PHE A 240 15.97 16.21 12.43
N ASN A 241 17.30 16.07 12.50
CA ASN A 241 18.24 17.19 12.52
C ASN A 241 19.54 16.93 11.75
N ASP A 242 19.72 15.71 11.21
CA ASP A 242 20.89 15.26 10.46
C ASP A 242 20.45 14.41 9.23
N TYR A 243 21.36 13.68 8.61
CA TYR A 243 21.13 12.86 7.41
C TYR A 243 21.30 11.35 7.67
N THR A 244 20.88 10.87 8.84
CA THR A 244 20.93 9.44 9.16
C THR A 244 19.88 8.63 8.37
N GLY A 245 20.04 7.31 8.36
CA GLY A 245 19.15 6.44 7.58
C GLY A 245 17.68 6.57 7.91
N SER A 246 17.32 6.62 9.20
CA SER A 246 15.94 6.78 9.67
C SER A 246 15.38 8.18 9.39
N GLU A 247 16.18 9.22 9.54
CA GLU A 247 15.76 10.60 9.23
C GLU A 247 15.48 10.80 7.75
N LEU A 248 16.34 10.26 6.88
CA LEU A 248 16.12 10.27 5.43
C LEU A 248 14.90 9.43 5.02
N HIS A 249 14.62 8.31 5.73
CA HIS A 249 13.38 7.56 5.54
C HIS A 249 12.16 8.43 5.85
N VAL A 250 12.15 9.08 7.03
CA VAL A 250 11.06 9.98 7.46
C VAL A 250 10.88 11.15 6.49
N TYR A 251 11.98 11.72 6.00
CA TYR A 251 11.95 12.79 5.00
C TYR A 251 11.25 12.34 3.71
N GLU A 252 11.68 11.23 3.11
CA GLU A 252 11.10 10.73 1.86
C GLU A 252 9.64 10.27 2.05
N LEU A 253 9.31 9.68 3.19
CA LEU A 253 7.95 9.31 3.57
C LEU A 253 7.05 10.54 3.65
N ALA A 254 7.44 11.54 4.43
CA ALA A 254 6.65 12.76 4.62
C ALA A 254 6.48 13.54 3.31
N LYS A 255 7.55 13.67 2.51
CA LYS A 255 7.54 14.28 1.18
C LYS A 255 6.58 13.55 0.23
N GLY A 256 6.63 12.22 0.20
CA GLY A 256 5.77 11.39 -0.65
C GLY A 256 4.30 11.52 -0.27
N LEU A 257 3.96 11.39 1.01
CA LEU A 257 2.60 11.55 1.53
C LEU A 257 2.05 12.96 1.27
N LYS A 258 2.87 13.99 1.50
CA LYS A 258 2.49 15.39 1.22
C LYS A 258 2.20 15.63 -0.25
N LYS A 259 3.03 15.08 -1.15
CA LYS A 259 2.83 15.16 -2.61
C LYS A 259 1.51 14.51 -3.05
N LEU A 260 1.05 13.48 -2.35
CA LEU A 260 -0.22 12.81 -2.60
C LEU A 260 -1.43 13.54 -1.98
N GLY A 261 -1.20 14.67 -1.29
CA GLY A 261 -2.23 15.58 -0.79
C GLY A 261 -2.63 15.36 0.66
N HIS A 262 -1.94 14.49 1.42
CA HIS A 262 -2.19 14.29 2.84
C HIS A 262 -1.69 15.48 3.68
N ASP A 263 -2.28 15.70 4.85
CA ASP A 263 -1.73 16.57 5.87
C ASP A 263 -0.73 15.77 6.71
N VAL A 264 0.52 16.22 6.67
CA VAL A 264 1.62 15.53 7.34
C VAL A 264 2.30 16.46 8.31
N SER A 265 2.51 15.96 9.52
CA SER A 265 3.30 16.61 10.55
C SER A 265 4.38 15.66 11.06
N ILE A 266 5.53 16.19 11.47
CA ILE A 266 6.62 15.42 12.08
C ILE A 266 6.80 15.90 13.52
N CYS A 267 6.87 14.99 14.48
CA CYS A 267 7.19 15.24 15.88
C CYS A 267 8.51 14.54 16.24
N SER A 268 9.54 15.32 16.58
CA SER A 268 10.91 14.83 16.72
C SER A 268 11.79 15.83 17.50
N ASN A 269 13.02 15.45 17.81
CA ASN A 269 14.09 16.41 18.07
C ASN A 269 14.49 17.06 16.74
N VAL A 270 13.80 18.14 16.42
CA VAL A 270 13.89 18.81 15.12
C VAL A 270 15.03 19.82 15.06
N GLY A 271 15.64 19.98 13.89
CA GLY A 271 16.73 20.93 13.68
C GLY A 271 17.39 20.80 12.31
N GLY A 272 18.46 21.56 12.12
CA GLY A 272 19.33 21.43 10.97
C GLY A 272 18.71 21.80 9.62
N ASP A 273 19.39 21.38 8.56
CA ASP A 273 18.99 21.65 7.18
C ASP A 273 17.83 20.74 6.73
N ILE A 274 17.76 19.50 7.22
CA ILE A 274 16.70 18.56 6.88
C ILE A 274 15.32 19.09 7.32
N GLN A 275 15.24 19.73 8.50
CA GLN A 275 14.02 20.40 8.96
C GLN A 275 13.61 21.54 8.03
N ARG A 276 14.56 22.41 7.62
CA ARG A 276 14.27 23.50 6.68
C ARG A 276 13.77 22.98 5.35
N LYS A 277 14.39 21.91 4.81
CA LYS A 277 13.99 21.27 3.55
C LYS A 277 12.56 20.73 3.62
N ILE A 278 12.19 20.01 4.67
CA ILE A 278 10.85 19.42 4.77
C ILE A 278 9.78 20.48 5.03
N ASN A 279 10.09 21.52 5.81
CA ASN A 279 9.18 22.64 6.06
C ASN A 279 8.88 23.43 4.78
N SER A 280 9.86 23.57 3.87
CA SER A 280 9.65 24.23 2.57
C SER A 280 8.68 23.47 1.66
N LEU A 281 8.44 22.18 1.92
CA LEU A 281 7.43 21.35 1.25
C LEU A 281 6.04 21.44 1.91
N GLY A 282 5.89 22.28 2.95
CA GLY A 282 4.63 22.47 3.66
C GLY A 282 4.31 21.38 4.68
N VAL A 283 5.30 20.60 5.13
CA VAL A 283 5.19 19.68 6.27
C VAL A 283 5.51 20.43 7.55
N LYS A 284 4.64 20.34 8.54
CA LYS A 284 4.86 21.00 9.85
C LYS A 284 5.76 20.12 10.72
N THR A 285 6.67 20.74 11.47
CA THR A 285 7.52 20.05 12.44
C THR A 285 7.26 20.55 13.85
N PHE A 286 7.27 19.63 14.81
CA PHE A 286 7.01 19.87 16.22
C PHE A 286 8.12 19.25 17.07
N SER A 287 8.43 19.90 18.19
CA SER A 287 9.35 19.34 19.19
C SER A 287 8.68 18.20 19.96
N LEU A 288 9.46 17.19 20.36
CA LEU A 288 9.02 16.15 21.28
C LEU A 288 8.58 16.70 22.63
N ASN A 289 9.17 17.81 23.06
CA ASN A 289 8.80 18.47 24.30
C ASN A 289 7.45 19.19 24.22
N GLU A 290 6.99 19.53 23.01
CA GLU A 290 5.68 20.15 22.76
C GLU A 290 5.01 19.48 21.55
N PRO A 291 4.49 18.25 21.71
CA PRO A 291 3.76 17.57 20.64
C PRO A 291 2.55 18.40 20.18
N PRO A 292 2.05 18.19 18.95
CA PRO A 292 0.88 18.94 18.44
C PRO A 292 -0.31 18.93 19.40
N GLY A 293 -0.81 20.11 19.76
CA GLY A 293 -1.92 20.28 20.71
C GLY A 293 -1.51 20.32 22.18
N PHE A 294 -0.23 20.23 22.49
CA PHE A 294 0.32 20.30 23.84
C PHE A 294 1.35 21.44 23.95
N LYS A 295 1.48 21.99 25.16
CA LYS A 295 2.50 23.00 25.51
C LYS A 295 3.05 22.75 26.91
N LEU A 296 4.27 23.20 27.13
CA LEU A 296 4.86 23.21 28.47
C LEU A 296 4.30 24.35 29.28
N GLY A 297 3.89 24.07 30.52
CA GLY A 297 3.50 25.06 31.49
C GLY A 297 4.66 25.96 31.85
N ASP A 298 4.40 27.26 31.97
CA ASP A 298 5.35 28.28 32.42
C ASP A 298 5.21 28.62 33.92
N GLY A 299 4.23 27.99 34.59
CA GLY A 299 3.85 28.26 35.97
C GLY A 299 3.14 29.61 36.17
N LYS A 300 2.71 30.25 35.08
CA LYS A 300 2.10 31.61 35.15
C LYS A 300 0.84 31.73 34.30
N THR A 301 0.84 31.14 33.11
CA THR A 301 -0.28 31.25 32.15
C THR A 301 -1.51 30.52 32.65
N LYS A 302 -2.63 31.24 32.79
CA LYS A 302 -3.93 30.65 33.12
C LYS A 302 -4.56 30.00 31.89
N ILE A 303 -5.06 28.78 32.05
CA ILE A 303 -5.78 28.04 31.03
C ILE A 303 -7.19 27.71 31.50
N SER A 304 -8.17 27.76 30.62
CA SER A 304 -9.52 27.27 30.89
C SER A 304 -9.58 25.76 30.63
N THR A 305 -10.04 25.01 31.61
CA THR A 305 -10.29 23.56 31.50
C THR A 305 -11.77 23.29 31.79
N PRO A 306 -12.31 22.10 31.44
CA PRO A 306 -13.68 21.73 31.83
C PRO A 306 -13.95 21.85 33.34
N ASP A 307 -12.90 21.66 34.15
CA ASP A 307 -12.98 21.72 35.62
C ASP A 307 -12.68 23.12 36.18
N GLY A 308 -12.58 24.17 35.35
CA GLY A 308 -12.30 25.54 35.74
C GLY A 308 -10.97 26.08 35.19
N VAL A 309 -10.52 27.20 35.78
CA VAL A 309 -9.24 27.85 35.40
C VAL A 309 -8.09 27.24 36.18
N LYS A 310 -7.07 26.74 35.48
CA LYS A 310 -5.86 26.14 36.08
C LYS A 310 -4.61 26.88 35.58
N VAL A 311 -3.55 26.84 36.37
CA VAL A 311 -2.20 27.27 35.95
C VAL A 311 -1.33 26.01 35.90
N PRO A 312 -0.94 25.52 34.70
CA PRO A 312 -0.06 24.36 34.60
C PRO A 312 1.28 24.63 35.28
N GLU A 313 1.79 23.68 36.01
CA GLU A 313 3.11 23.76 36.63
C GLU A 313 4.21 23.98 35.57
N LYS A 314 5.29 24.65 35.98
CA LYS A 314 6.43 24.87 35.09
C LYS A 314 7.03 23.54 34.64
N GLY A 315 7.10 23.33 33.33
CA GLY A 315 7.62 22.09 32.70
C GLY A 315 6.60 20.96 32.59
N GLN A 316 5.37 21.12 33.12
CA GLN A 316 4.29 20.15 32.93
C GLN A 316 3.65 20.35 31.56
N LEU A 317 3.52 19.27 30.77
CA LEU A 317 2.77 19.31 29.50
C LEU A 317 1.26 19.39 29.78
N TYR A 318 0.59 20.31 29.09
CA TYR A 318 -0.87 20.43 29.13
C TYR A 318 -1.44 20.54 27.71
N GLN A 319 -2.64 20.03 27.53
CA GLN A 319 -3.33 20.11 26.25
C GLN A 319 -3.91 21.51 26.03
N THR A 320 -3.54 22.15 24.92
CA THR A 320 -4.02 23.48 24.54
C THR A 320 -5.28 23.42 23.68
N GLN A 321 -5.37 22.40 22.82
CA GLN A 321 -6.52 22.11 21.95
C GLN A 321 -6.49 20.66 21.52
N PRO A 322 -7.65 20.02 21.33
CA PRO A 322 -7.70 18.69 20.75
C PRO A 322 -7.16 18.72 19.31
N VAL A 323 -6.10 17.96 19.05
CA VAL A 323 -5.62 17.71 17.68
C VAL A 323 -5.96 16.28 17.36
N LYS A 324 -6.72 16.07 16.29
CA LYS A 324 -7.09 14.74 15.84
C LYS A 324 -6.21 14.35 14.65
N PHE A 325 -5.46 13.28 14.82
CA PHE A 325 -4.79 12.57 13.73
C PHE A 325 -5.60 11.33 13.35
N ASP A 326 -5.64 11.03 12.07
CA ASP A 326 -6.25 9.79 11.57
C ASP A 326 -5.30 8.62 11.80
N LEU A 327 -3.99 8.89 11.74
CA LEU A 327 -2.93 7.89 11.86
C LEU A 327 -1.68 8.46 12.55
N LEU A 328 -1.06 7.64 13.40
CA LEU A 328 0.34 7.81 13.82
C LEU A 328 1.22 6.84 13.04
N HIS A 329 2.32 7.35 12.46
CA HIS A 329 3.39 6.53 11.92
C HIS A 329 4.67 6.77 12.73
N LEU A 330 5.03 5.81 13.56
CA LEU A 330 6.05 6.00 14.58
C LEU A 330 7.32 5.21 14.27
N HIS A 331 8.45 5.79 14.63
CA HIS A 331 9.78 5.23 14.48
C HIS A 331 10.48 5.30 15.83
N HIS A 332 11.29 4.28 16.17
CA HIS A 332 12.05 4.17 17.40
C HIS A 332 11.18 3.97 18.67
N LYS A 333 11.61 3.06 19.51
CA LYS A 333 10.91 2.67 20.75
C LYS A 333 10.57 3.84 21.66
N PRO A 334 11.51 4.74 22.06
CA PRO A 334 11.19 5.81 23.01
C PRO A 334 10.13 6.78 22.51
N ILE A 335 10.10 7.05 21.20
CA ILE A 335 9.13 7.96 20.61
C ILE A 335 7.77 7.32 20.48
N THR A 336 7.73 6.04 20.18
CA THR A 336 6.50 5.26 20.15
C THR A 336 5.84 5.27 21.53
N GLU A 337 6.59 4.94 22.58
CA GLU A 337 6.12 4.99 23.95
C GLU A 337 5.67 6.40 24.39
N HIS A 338 6.39 7.43 23.95
CA HIS A 338 6.09 8.83 24.26
C HIS A 338 4.79 9.29 23.60
N LEU A 339 4.67 9.15 22.29
CA LEU A 339 3.52 9.71 21.55
C LEU A 339 2.21 8.92 21.78
N LEU A 340 2.29 7.63 22.05
CA LEU A 340 1.12 6.83 22.44
C LEU A 340 0.46 7.31 23.73
N LYS A 341 1.17 8.03 24.62
CA LYS A 341 0.60 8.65 25.83
C LYS A 341 -0.31 9.83 25.51
N TYR A 342 0.03 10.60 24.48
CA TYR A 342 -0.69 11.82 24.11
C TYR A 342 -1.82 11.59 23.10
N TYR A 343 -1.74 10.51 22.31
CA TYR A 343 -2.74 10.17 21.30
C TYR A 343 -3.28 8.75 21.49
N PRO A 344 -3.88 8.43 22.66
CA PRO A 344 -4.22 7.06 23.03
C PRO A 344 -5.30 6.40 22.17
N GLN A 345 -6.09 7.17 21.41
CA GLN A 345 -7.18 6.68 20.58
C GLN A 345 -6.84 6.63 19.08
N THR A 346 -5.60 7.00 18.70
CA THR A 346 -5.23 7.09 17.31
C THR A 346 -4.64 5.77 16.81
N THR A 347 -5.13 5.28 15.68
CA THR A 347 -4.56 4.10 15.00
C THR A 347 -3.08 4.33 14.70
N THR A 348 -2.25 3.35 15.01
CA THR A 348 -0.79 3.47 14.92
C THR A 348 -0.18 2.39 14.06
N VAL A 349 0.81 2.78 13.26
CA VAL A 349 1.76 1.89 12.57
C VAL A 349 3.17 2.25 13.02
N CYS A 350 4.04 1.25 13.14
CA CYS A 350 5.45 1.44 13.48
C CYS A 350 6.36 0.94 12.36
N THR A 351 7.43 1.69 12.04
CA THR A 351 8.52 1.20 11.19
C THR A 351 9.73 0.85 12.06
N ILE A 352 10.27 -0.36 11.85
CA ILE A 352 11.47 -0.88 12.52
C ILE A 352 12.63 -0.83 11.52
N HIS A 353 13.74 -0.18 11.90
CA HIS A 353 14.87 0.10 11.01
C HIS A 353 16.07 -0.83 11.22
N SER A 354 16.16 -1.50 12.38
CA SER A 354 17.29 -2.38 12.70
C SER A 354 16.91 -3.41 13.73
N GLU A 355 17.55 -4.57 13.67
CA GLU A 355 17.49 -5.64 14.68
C GLU A 355 18.64 -5.57 15.69
N VAL A 356 19.67 -4.75 15.40
CA VAL A 356 20.91 -4.75 16.21
C VAL A 356 20.97 -3.64 17.26
N ILE A 357 19.98 -2.76 17.35
CA ILE A 357 20.00 -1.60 18.24
C ILE A 357 18.74 -1.59 19.10
N ASP A 358 18.87 -1.59 20.43
CA ASP A 358 17.74 -1.55 21.39
C ASP A 358 16.74 -0.41 21.13
N LEU A 359 17.23 0.71 20.61
CA LEU A 359 16.42 1.85 20.21
C LEU A 359 15.35 1.49 19.18
N GLU A 360 15.60 0.47 18.37
CA GLU A 360 14.73 -0.01 17.30
C GLU A 360 13.85 -1.19 17.71
N HIS A 361 13.96 -1.67 18.96
CA HIS A 361 13.10 -2.74 19.44
C HIS A 361 11.63 -2.35 19.36
N PRO A 362 10.72 -3.23 18.94
CA PRO A 362 9.33 -2.92 18.81
C PRO A 362 8.66 -2.66 20.18
N VAL A 363 7.77 -1.69 20.22
CA VAL A 363 6.83 -1.53 21.34
C VAL A 363 5.65 -2.49 21.10
N ILE A 364 5.35 -3.34 22.08
CA ILE A 364 4.20 -4.25 22.01
C ILE A 364 3.00 -3.54 22.63
N ASP A 365 2.07 -3.10 21.77
CA ASP A 365 0.86 -2.37 22.16
C ASP A 365 -0.27 -2.68 21.15
N ASP A 366 -1.49 -2.88 21.64
CA ASP A 366 -2.65 -3.23 20.80
C ASP A 366 -3.10 -2.09 19.87
N ARG A 367 -2.68 -0.87 20.17
CA ARG A 367 -2.93 0.31 19.32
C ARG A 367 -2.07 0.31 18.07
N ILE A 368 -0.92 -0.37 18.09
CA ILE A 368 -0.06 -0.56 16.92
C ILE A 368 -0.66 -1.68 16.09
N LYS A 369 -1.32 -1.33 15.01
CA LYS A 369 -2.03 -2.30 14.15
C LYS A 369 -1.12 -3.02 13.18
N LYS A 370 0.00 -2.39 12.80
CA LYS A 370 0.95 -2.97 11.83
C LYS A 370 2.38 -2.52 12.14
N TYR A 371 3.33 -3.43 11.91
CA TYR A 371 4.77 -3.15 11.94
C TYR A 371 5.35 -3.26 10.54
N ILE A 372 5.98 -2.20 10.06
CA ILE A 372 6.68 -2.15 8.79
C ILE A 372 8.15 -2.48 9.08
N CYS A 373 8.67 -3.55 8.52
CA CYS A 373 10.06 -3.96 8.61
C CYS A 373 10.76 -3.55 7.31
N ILE A 374 11.89 -2.82 7.39
CA ILE A 374 12.55 -2.34 6.18
C ILE A 374 13.32 -3.44 5.43
N ARG A 375 13.40 -4.65 5.97
CA ARG A 375 13.95 -5.86 5.34
C ARG A 375 13.42 -7.13 6.01
N PRO A 376 13.53 -8.31 5.36
CA PRO A 376 12.99 -9.58 5.88
C PRO A 376 13.60 -10.02 7.22
N GLU A 377 14.89 -9.75 7.45
CA GLU A 377 15.61 -10.11 8.66
C GLU A 377 14.98 -9.45 9.90
N ILE A 378 14.58 -8.19 9.78
CA ILE A 378 13.88 -7.46 10.84
C ILE A 378 12.49 -8.08 11.09
N GLN A 379 11.77 -8.50 10.05
CA GLN A 379 10.48 -9.18 10.25
C GLN A 379 10.69 -10.47 11.04
N LYS A 380 11.69 -11.28 10.68
CA LYS A 380 12.05 -12.49 11.39
C LYS A 380 12.36 -12.19 12.85
N PHE A 381 13.22 -11.21 13.11
CA PHE A 381 13.61 -10.77 14.45
C PHE A 381 12.41 -10.40 15.33
N ILE A 382 11.50 -9.53 14.86
CA ILE A 382 10.36 -9.10 15.69
C ILE A 382 9.31 -10.20 15.88
N THR A 383 9.22 -11.16 14.97
CA THR A 383 8.30 -12.31 15.12
C THR A 383 8.87 -13.40 16.03
N GLU A 384 10.16 -13.71 15.94
CA GLU A 384 10.80 -14.76 16.71
C GLU A 384 11.17 -14.30 18.14
N ASP A 385 11.77 -13.11 18.29
CA ASP A 385 12.30 -12.65 19.59
C ASP A 385 11.26 -11.88 20.41
N PHE A 386 10.27 -11.24 19.76
CA PHE A 386 9.23 -10.46 20.44
C PHE A 386 7.83 -11.07 20.34
N GLY A 387 7.67 -12.20 19.63
CA GLY A 387 6.38 -12.90 19.51
C GLY A 387 5.29 -12.10 18.78
N ILE A 388 5.66 -11.13 17.95
CA ILE A 388 4.70 -10.34 17.18
C ILE A 388 4.12 -11.22 16.06
N ASP A 389 2.78 -11.30 16.00
CA ASP A 389 2.08 -12.05 14.97
C ASP A 389 2.51 -11.60 13.56
N VAL A 390 2.87 -12.54 12.70
CA VAL A 390 3.30 -12.25 11.32
C VAL A 390 2.22 -11.51 10.52
N GLY A 391 0.93 -11.74 10.81
CA GLY A 391 -0.19 -11.02 10.21
C GLY A 391 -0.21 -9.52 10.57
N ARG A 392 0.48 -9.12 11.65
CA ARG A 392 0.69 -7.72 12.04
C ARG A 392 1.98 -7.13 11.47
N THR A 393 2.72 -7.83 10.63
CA THR A 393 3.98 -7.37 10.05
C THR A 393 3.89 -7.24 8.54
N THR A 394 4.74 -6.42 7.95
CA THR A 394 4.92 -6.33 6.49
C THR A 394 6.34 -5.87 6.18
N VAL A 395 6.92 -6.38 5.07
CA VAL A 395 8.25 -5.96 4.63
C VAL A 395 8.10 -4.88 3.56
N ILE A 396 8.54 -3.66 3.88
CA ILE A 396 8.55 -2.51 2.96
C ILE A 396 9.89 -1.80 3.10
N TYR A 397 10.70 -1.83 2.05
CA TYR A 397 12.03 -1.21 2.03
C TYR A 397 12.01 0.31 2.23
N ASN A 398 13.17 0.90 2.50
CA ASN A 398 13.34 2.34 2.55
C ASN A 398 12.93 3.01 1.23
N PRO A 399 12.28 4.19 1.26
CA PRO A 399 11.97 4.98 0.07
C PRO A 399 13.21 5.75 -0.42
N PHE A 400 13.43 5.77 -1.75
CA PHE A 400 14.52 6.52 -2.39
C PHE A 400 13.98 7.38 -3.52
N ASP A 401 14.50 8.61 -3.63
CA ASP A 401 14.16 9.50 -4.75
C ASP A 401 14.85 9.06 -6.05
N GLY A 402 14.11 8.42 -6.94
CA GLY A 402 14.59 7.94 -8.23
C GLY A 402 15.03 9.06 -9.20
N ASN A 403 14.76 10.34 -8.91
CA ASN A 403 15.30 11.45 -9.68
C ASN A 403 16.73 11.81 -9.23
N ARG A 404 17.05 11.60 -7.97
CA ARG A 404 18.39 11.79 -7.41
C ARG A 404 19.27 10.59 -7.67
N PHE A 405 18.81 9.40 -7.31
CA PHE A 405 19.53 8.14 -7.45
C PHE A 405 19.07 7.45 -8.74
N LYS A 406 19.90 7.54 -9.77
CA LYS A 406 19.66 6.95 -11.10
C LYS A 406 20.97 6.40 -11.66
N PRO A 407 20.93 5.45 -12.60
CA PRO A 407 22.12 4.86 -13.16
C PRO A 407 23.08 5.90 -13.77
N TYR A 408 24.34 5.79 -13.43
CA TYR A 408 25.44 6.59 -13.98
C TYR A 408 26.51 5.68 -14.57
N LEU A 409 27.21 6.17 -15.57
CA LEU A 409 28.41 5.50 -16.08
C LEU A 409 29.45 5.38 -14.96
N LYS A 410 30.21 4.28 -14.96
CA LYS A 410 31.33 4.13 -14.03
C LYS A 410 32.39 5.20 -14.32
N PRO A 411 32.98 5.82 -13.29
CA PRO A 411 33.98 6.85 -13.49
C PRO A 411 35.24 6.27 -14.12
N LYS A 412 35.93 7.06 -14.93
CA LYS A 412 37.25 6.72 -15.48
C LYS A 412 38.31 7.36 -14.58
N THR A 413 38.90 6.59 -13.68
CA THR A 413 39.93 7.03 -12.73
C THR A 413 41.11 6.07 -12.78
N GLU A 414 42.32 6.52 -12.37
CA GLU A 414 43.52 5.68 -12.32
C GLU A 414 43.35 4.51 -11.32
N LYS A 415 42.68 4.79 -10.19
CA LYS A 415 42.34 3.79 -9.17
C LYS A 415 40.85 3.66 -9.05
N GLU A 416 40.37 2.45 -8.83
CA GLU A 416 38.97 2.23 -8.44
C GLU A 416 38.71 2.81 -7.05
N ARG A 417 37.48 3.22 -6.81
CA ARG A 417 37.06 3.83 -5.56
C ARG A 417 35.93 3.06 -4.92
N VAL A 418 36.06 2.79 -3.63
CA VAL A 418 35.02 2.23 -2.79
C VAL A 418 34.48 3.34 -1.90
N LEU A 419 33.17 3.51 -1.84
CA LEU A 419 32.50 4.52 -1.01
C LEU A 419 31.81 3.84 0.16
N PHE A 420 32.20 4.19 1.37
CA PHE A 420 31.47 3.89 2.59
C PHE A 420 30.68 5.11 3.02
N VAL A 421 29.37 4.96 3.30
CA VAL A 421 28.51 6.03 3.83
C VAL A 421 27.86 5.54 5.11
N GLY A 422 28.07 6.23 6.22
CA GLY A 422 27.48 5.89 7.50
C GLY A 422 28.14 6.59 8.66
N THR A 423 27.53 6.48 9.84
CA THR A 423 28.15 6.93 11.09
C THR A 423 29.42 6.12 11.35
N ILE A 424 30.46 6.75 11.82
CA ILE A 424 31.70 6.10 12.23
C ILE A 424 31.58 5.86 13.73
N ASP A 425 31.24 4.64 14.11
CA ASP A 425 30.98 4.18 15.47
C ASP A 425 31.44 2.73 15.66
N TYR A 426 31.36 2.22 16.88
CA TYR A 426 31.81 0.88 17.23
C TYR A 426 31.16 -0.24 16.41
N LEU A 427 29.88 -0.10 16.02
CA LEU A 427 29.19 -1.10 15.19
C LEU A 427 29.76 -1.21 13.77
N ARG A 428 30.46 -0.20 13.31
CA ARG A 428 31.01 -0.11 11.95
C ARG A 428 32.53 -0.19 11.94
N GLN A 429 33.14 -0.17 13.10
CA GLN A 429 34.59 -0.10 13.24
C GLN A 429 35.30 -1.26 12.53
N GLU A 430 34.94 -2.50 12.82
CA GLU A 430 35.58 -3.68 12.22
C GLU A 430 35.39 -3.70 10.69
N ALA A 431 34.19 -3.34 10.21
CA ALA A 431 33.90 -3.25 8.77
C ALA A 431 34.73 -2.15 8.07
N ILE A 432 34.94 -1.01 8.72
CA ILE A 432 35.76 0.08 8.17
C ILE A 432 37.23 -0.32 8.17
N GLU A 433 37.73 -0.93 9.23
CA GLU A 433 39.12 -1.44 9.33
C GLU A 433 39.40 -2.50 8.27
N ASP A 434 38.48 -3.44 8.04
CA ASP A 434 38.58 -4.43 6.96
C ASP A 434 38.60 -3.77 5.58
N LEU A 435 37.71 -2.77 5.32
CA LEU A 435 37.72 -2.00 4.08
C LEU A 435 39.02 -1.25 3.84
N ILE A 436 39.63 -0.68 4.89
CA ILE A 436 40.94 -0.02 4.82
C ILE A 436 42.00 -1.00 4.33
N ASN A 437 42.05 -2.19 4.91
CA ASN A 437 43.01 -3.22 4.55
C ASN A 437 42.78 -3.73 3.11
N LYS A 438 41.55 -4.08 2.76
CA LYS A 438 41.18 -4.57 1.42
C LYS A 438 41.48 -3.57 0.33
N THR A 439 41.14 -2.29 0.53
CA THR A 439 41.37 -1.25 -0.48
C THR A 439 42.87 -0.96 -0.63
N LYS A 440 43.65 -1.06 0.43
CA LYS A 440 45.11 -0.97 0.37
C LYS A 440 45.72 -2.11 -0.44
N GLU A 441 45.33 -3.35 -0.16
CA GLU A 441 45.81 -4.55 -0.86
C GLU A 441 45.46 -4.56 -2.33
N SER A 442 44.23 -4.08 -2.67
CA SER A 442 43.73 -4.00 -4.05
C SER A 442 44.13 -2.73 -4.79
N ASN A 443 44.99 -1.88 -4.21
CA ASN A 443 45.42 -0.59 -4.77
C ASN A 443 44.22 0.33 -5.17
N GLN A 444 43.17 0.33 -4.36
CA GLN A 444 41.96 1.14 -4.52
C GLN A 444 41.99 2.35 -3.57
N GLU A 445 41.15 3.37 -3.84
CA GLU A 445 40.90 4.46 -2.90
C GLU A 445 39.64 4.15 -2.06
N LEU A 446 39.69 4.37 -0.73
CA LEU A 446 38.54 4.33 0.15
C LEU A 446 38.05 5.74 0.47
N TRP A 447 36.80 6.01 0.12
CA TRP A 447 36.12 7.25 0.48
C TRP A 447 35.12 6.96 1.59
N ILE A 448 35.19 7.74 2.69
CA ILE A 448 34.32 7.59 3.86
C ILE A 448 33.54 8.89 4.04
N VAL A 449 32.22 8.82 3.96
CA VAL A 449 31.31 9.93 4.19
C VAL A 449 30.45 9.64 5.41
N GLY A 450 30.55 10.45 6.46
CA GLY A 450 29.74 10.24 7.64
C GLY A 450 30.22 10.99 8.88
N LYS A 451 29.39 10.94 9.92
CA LYS A 451 29.68 11.60 11.19
C LYS A 451 30.57 10.71 12.06
N LYS A 452 31.69 11.28 12.51
CA LYS A 452 32.53 10.63 13.51
C LYS A 452 31.86 10.68 14.89
N ARG A 453 31.71 9.52 15.52
CA ARG A 453 31.34 9.36 16.93
C ARG A 453 32.44 8.72 17.74
N GLU A 454 33.41 8.10 17.05
CA GLU A 454 34.58 7.44 17.60
C GLU A 454 35.83 7.91 16.86
N ASP A 455 36.96 7.97 17.56
CA ASP A 455 38.20 8.59 17.09
C ASP A 455 39.16 7.61 16.42
N PHE A 456 38.79 6.34 16.25
CA PHE A 456 39.71 5.29 15.74
C PHE A 456 40.24 5.56 14.31
N LEU A 457 39.68 6.49 13.57
CA LEU A 457 40.18 6.92 12.26
C LEU A 457 41.19 8.09 12.34
N ASP A 458 41.30 8.79 13.46
CA ASP A 458 42.05 10.05 13.53
C ASP A 458 43.55 9.87 13.44
N ASP A 459 44.06 8.67 13.84
CA ASP A 459 45.47 8.30 13.75
C ASP A 459 45.86 7.71 12.37
N LEU A 460 44.88 7.53 11.45
CA LEU A 460 45.12 6.87 10.16
C LEU A 460 45.47 7.89 9.05
N ASN A 461 46.73 8.31 9.01
CA ASN A 461 47.26 9.09 7.89
C ASN A 461 47.60 8.21 6.68
N LEU A 462 46.58 7.57 6.08
CA LEU A 462 46.76 6.63 4.97
C LEU A 462 46.42 7.32 3.63
N PRO A 463 47.35 7.36 2.67
CA PRO A 463 47.19 8.14 1.44
C PRO A 463 46.06 7.67 0.49
N HIS A 464 45.56 6.44 0.71
CA HIS A 464 44.45 5.89 -0.09
C HIS A 464 43.07 6.14 0.53
N ILE A 465 42.98 6.80 1.71
CA ILE A 465 41.71 7.10 2.37
C ILE A 465 41.39 8.58 2.24
N LYS A 466 40.10 8.88 1.95
CA LYS A 466 39.55 10.23 2.00
C LYS A 466 38.32 10.26 2.89
N TYR A 467 38.35 11.12 3.91
CA TYR A 467 37.21 11.36 4.78
C TYR A 467 36.46 12.62 4.36
N PHE A 468 35.13 12.55 4.44
CA PHE A 468 34.19 13.65 4.15
C PHE A 468 33.12 13.75 5.22
N GLU A 469 32.76 14.95 5.60
CA GLU A 469 31.67 15.23 6.52
C GLU A 469 30.31 14.74 5.98
N PRO A 470 29.32 14.50 6.86
CA PRO A 470 27.95 14.15 6.45
C PRO A 470 27.39 15.15 5.46
N THR A 471 26.75 14.66 4.41
CA THR A 471 26.20 15.52 3.36
C THR A 471 24.84 15.03 2.88
N TRP A 472 24.02 15.99 2.47
CA TRP A 472 22.80 15.69 1.72
C TRP A 472 23.09 15.11 0.33
N ASP A 473 24.16 15.57 -0.34
CA ASP A 473 24.51 15.24 -1.72
C ASP A 473 25.39 13.99 -1.82
N VAL A 474 24.92 12.87 -1.25
CA VAL A 474 25.61 11.57 -1.29
C VAL A 474 25.74 11.04 -2.72
N GLU A 475 24.78 11.32 -3.58
CA GLU A 475 24.79 10.89 -4.98
C GLU A 475 25.98 11.43 -5.77
N SER A 476 26.50 12.60 -5.43
CA SER A 476 27.71 13.14 -6.06
C SER A 476 28.96 12.33 -5.76
N TYR A 477 29.04 11.72 -4.59
CA TYR A 477 30.11 10.81 -4.20
C TYR A 477 29.93 9.45 -4.86
N ILE A 478 28.72 8.89 -4.87
CA ILE A 478 28.41 7.61 -5.54
C ILE A 478 28.76 7.67 -7.04
N LYS A 479 28.49 8.77 -7.72
CA LYS A 479 28.85 8.97 -9.13
C LYS A 479 30.34 8.81 -9.39
N GLN A 480 31.18 9.19 -8.44
CA GLN A 480 32.65 9.19 -8.55
C GLN A 480 33.29 7.89 -8.07
N CYS A 481 32.49 6.94 -7.58
CA CYS A 481 32.96 5.66 -7.04
C CYS A 481 32.54 4.48 -7.93
N HIS A 482 33.25 3.36 -7.81
CA HIS A 482 33.02 2.13 -8.57
C HIS A 482 32.16 1.15 -7.79
N TYR A 483 32.29 1.18 -6.46
CA TYR A 483 31.59 0.33 -5.51
C TYR A 483 31.07 1.16 -4.34
N THR A 484 30.02 0.69 -3.71
CA THR A 484 29.58 1.18 -2.40
C THR A 484 29.87 0.10 -1.35
N ALA A 485 29.95 0.49 -0.07
CA ALA A 485 30.10 -0.43 1.05
C ALA A 485 29.27 0.04 2.25
N GLY A 486 28.75 -0.89 3.02
CA GLY A 486 27.98 -0.60 4.24
C GLY A 486 27.74 -1.84 5.07
N ILE A 487 27.27 -1.65 6.31
CA ILE A 487 26.82 -2.75 7.16
C ILE A 487 25.37 -3.09 6.84
N LEU A 488 25.04 -4.36 6.86
CA LEU A 488 23.71 -4.90 6.55
C LEU A 488 23.17 -4.41 5.18
N LEU A 489 21.99 -4.79 4.78
CA LEU A 489 21.35 -4.21 3.60
C LEU A 489 20.75 -2.84 3.95
N GLY A 490 21.63 -1.84 4.06
CA GLY A 490 21.29 -0.47 4.42
C GLY A 490 21.04 0.45 3.23
N ARG A 491 20.84 1.74 3.52
CA ARG A 491 20.60 2.76 2.51
C ARG A 491 21.72 2.87 1.48
N THR A 492 22.96 2.89 1.91
CA THR A 492 24.13 3.08 1.03
C THR A 492 24.22 2.05 -0.09
N THR A 493 23.96 0.78 0.24
CA THR A 493 23.96 -0.28 -0.77
C THR A 493 22.86 -0.08 -1.80
N ILE A 494 21.65 0.27 -1.35
CA ILE A 494 20.49 0.49 -2.26
C ILE A 494 20.70 1.77 -3.09
N GLU A 495 21.20 2.85 -2.51
CA GLU A 495 21.58 4.07 -3.24
C GLU A 495 22.66 3.79 -4.29
N GLY A 496 23.64 2.95 -3.95
CA GLY A 496 24.64 2.43 -4.88
C GLY A 496 24.00 1.67 -6.04
N TRP A 497 23.12 0.72 -5.77
CA TRP A 497 22.41 -0.04 -6.79
C TRP A 497 21.58 0.84 -7.71
N LEU A 498 20.86 1.82 -7.18
CA LEU A 498 20.10 2.79 -7.97
C LEU A 498 21.01 3.62 -8.88
N CYS A 499 22.26 3.86 -8.46
CA CYS A 499 23.28 4.55 -9.26
C CYS A 499 24.11 3.60 -10.16
N GLY A 500 23.79 2.31 -10.22
CA GLY A 500 24.50 1.32 -11.02
C GLY A 500 25.84 0.89 -10.43
N ARG A 501 25.98 0.87 -9.09
CA ARG A 501 27.17 0.45 -8.37
C ARG A 501 26.92 -0.84 -7.61
N ASP A 502 27.79 -1.83 -7.79
CA ASP A 502 27.81 -3.02 -6.94
C ASP A 502 28.19 -2.63 -5.50
N GLY A 503 27.70 -3.38 -4.51
CA GLY A 503 27.89 -3.03 -3.10
C GLY A 503 28.48 -4.14 -2.25
N TRP A 504 29.51 -3.82 -1.45
CA TRP A 504 29.98 -4.66 -0.37
C TRP A 504 29.02 -4.56 0.83
N ILE A 505 28.49 -5.68 1.29
CA ILE A 505 27.64 -5.77 2.47
C ILE A 505 28.38 -6.54 3.54
N TYR A 506 28.57 -5.89 4.67
CA TYR A 506 29.10 -6.47 5.89
C TYR A 506 27.91 -6.86 6.78
N ASP A 507 27.74 -8.16 6.98
CA ASP A 507 26.82 -8.68 7.99
C ASP A 507 27.51 -8.63 9.33
N VAL A 508 26.94 -7.92 10.30
CA VAL A 508 27.53 -7.71 11.62
C VAL A 508 26.53 -8.08 12.72
N ASP A 509 27.06 -8.54 13.85
CA ASP A 509 26.29 -8.79 15.07
C ASP A 509 26.01 -7.50 15.87
N THR A 510 25.34 -7.62 17.02
CA THR A 510 25.02 -6.51 17.92
C THR A 510 26.23 -5.82 18.54
N SER A 511 27.40 -6.44 18.51
CA SER A 511 28.69 -5.90 18.99
C SER A 511 29.51 -5.29 17.88
N GLY A 512 29.09 -5.41 16.61
CA GLY A 512 29.79 -4.91 15.42
C GLY A 512 30.81 -5.91 14.85
N ASN A 513 30.88 -7.16 15.35
CA ASN A 513 31.74 -8.17 14.77
C ASN A 513 31.23 -8.66 13.42
N ILE A 514 32.11 -8.86 12.46
CA ILE A 514 31.77 -9.31 11.11
C ILE A 514 31.40 -10.79 11.10
N ASN A 515 30.18 -11.13 10.74
CA ASN A 515 29.72 -12.51 10.49
C ASN A 515 30.07 -12.98 9.08
N SER A 516 29.83 -12.10 8.09
CA SER A 516 30.11 -12.38 6.68
C SER A 516 30.26 -11.11 5.85
N ILE A 517 30.93 -11.24 4.69
CA ILE A 517 31.14 -10.15 3.74
C ILE A 517 30.76 -10.65 2.36
N THR A 518 29.88 -9.93 1.67
CA THR A 518 29.41 -10.27 0.33
C THR A 518 29.49 -9.08 -0.62
N LEU A 519 29.94 -9.32 -1.87
CA LEU A 519 29.81 -8.35 -2.94
C LEU A 519 28.49 -8.59 -3.70
N ASN A 520 27.53 -7.73 -3.48
CA ASN A 520 26.21 -7.83 -4.11
C ASN A 520 26.16 -7.04 -5.41
N LYS A 521 25.77 -7.70 -6.48
CA LYS A 521 25.52 -7.09 -7.77
C LYS A 521 24.27 -6.25 -7.77
N VAL A 522 24.23 -5.25 -8.63
CA VAL A 522 23.01 -4.46 -8.89
C VAL A 522 21.88 -5.41 -9.29
N PRO A 523 20.74 -5.43 -8.58
CA PRO A 523 19.58 -6.23 -8.95
C PRO A 523 19.03 -5.85 -10.34
N SER A 524 18.42 -6.81 -11.03
CA SER A 524 17.78 -6.59 -12.34
C SER A 524 16.63 -5.56 -12.27
N ASP A 525 15.90 -5.52 -11.16
CA ASP A 525 14.87 -4.52 -10.89
C ASP A 525 15.19 -3.74 -9.62
N VAL A 526 15.65 -2.50 -9.80
CA VAL A 526 15.88 -1.53 -8.72
C VAL A 526 14.70 -0.57 -8.51
N THR A 527 13.71 -0.57 -9.41
CA THR A 527 12.56 0.35 -9.33
C THR A 527 11.68 0.07 -8.12
N LYS A 528 11.73 -1.15 -7.59
CA LYS A 528 11.04 -1.56 -6.35
C LYS A 528 11.44 -0.72 -5.13
N PHE A 529 12.59 -0.04 -5.16
CA PHE A 529 13.06 0.85 -4.10
C PHE A 529 12.68 2.32 -4.30
N HIS A 530 12.13 2.71 -5.47
CA HIS A 530 11.73 4.09 -5.71
C HIS A 530 10.63 4.53 -4.75
N SER A 531 10.74 5.77 -4.23
CA SER A 531 9.79 6.37 -3.29
C SER A 531 8.34 6.20 -3.73
N LYS A 532 8.03 6.37 -5.02
CA LYS A 532 6.66 6.17 -5.52
C LYS A 532 6.12 4.78 -5.16
N ASN A 533 6.85 3.72 -5.49
CA ASN A 533 6.41 2.34 -5.26
C ASN A 533 6.37 1.97 -3.77
N ILE A 534 7.30 2.53 -2.99
CA ILE A 534 7.35 2.33 -1.54
C ILE A 534 6.19 3.06 -0.83
N ILE A 535 5.94 4.32 -1.18
CA ILE A 535 4.85 5.11 -0.59
C ILE A 535 3.48 4.48 -0.91
N ASP A 536 3.29 3.97 -2.13
CA ASP A 536 2.06 3.25 -2.50
C ASP A 536 1.84 2.00 -1.60
N LYS A 537 2.90 1.23 -1.29
CA LYS A 537 2.81 0.09 -0.36
C LYS A 537 2.51 0.53 1.07
N ILE A 538 3.13 1.62 1.55
CA ILE A 538 2.85 2.18 2.88
C ILE A 538 1.40 2.65 2.97
N LEU A 539 0.90 3.33 1.95
CA LEU A 539 -0.50 3.74 1.89
C LEU A 539 -1.47 2.55 1.89
N THR A 540 -1.14 1.48 1.16
CA THR A 540 -1.91 0.22 1.23
C THR A 540 -1.94 -0.32 2.68
N THR A 541 -0.82 -0.25 3.40
CA THR A 541 -0.76 -0.66 4.81
C THR A 541 -1.64 0.23 5.70
N TYR A 542 -1.67 1.55 5.45
CA TYR A 542 -2.58 2.45 6.19
C TYR A 542 -4.05 2.11 5.95
N GLU A 543 -4.40 1.79 4.70
CA GLU A 543 -5.76 1.41 4.33
C GLU A 543 -6.22 0.11 4.99
N GLU A 544 -5.30 -0.84 5.20
CA GLU A 544 -5.61 -2.12 5.85
C GLU A 544 -5.98 -1.94 7.33
N ILE A 545 -5.53 -0.86 7.98
CA ILE A 545 -5.69 -0.65 9.41
C ILE A 545 -6.65 0.49 9.79
N LEU A 546 -7.01 1.37 8.85
CA LEU A 546 -8.02 2.43 9.02
C LEU A 546 -9.40 1.98 8.59
#